data_6169e45b07aa5be92ac49ce382db0e59
#
_entry.id   6169e45b07aa5be92ac49ce382db0e59
#
_cell.length_a   1.000
_cell.length_b   1.000
_cell.length_c   1.000
_cell.angle_alpha   90.00
_cell.angle_beta   90.00
_cell.angle_gamma   90.00
#
_symmetry.space_group_name_H-M   'P 1'
#
loop_
_entity.id
_entity.type
_entity.pdbx_description
1 polymer ?
#
loop_
_entity_poly.entity_id
_entity_poly.type
_entity_poly.pdbx_seq_one_letter_code
_entity_poly.pdbx_strand_id
1 'polypeptide(L)'
;LIRRQRQMCIRDSPYVKALYWHRVAHELYKKGEFYKARKISQKWARKTGIEIHPGAQIGEGFFIDHGHGVVIGETTIIGNNVTLYQGVTLGGTGNETGKRHPTIEDNVMISSGAKVLGSITIGKNSKIGAGSVVVSDVPPNSTVVGVPGKVVKQDGERVNRIQSIVLDQIDLPNPVDMDIEKLARENAELRQALETFITVSYTHLRAHETSLHL
;
A
#
# COMPACT_ATOMS: atom_id res chain seq x y z
N LEU A 1 3.62 12.25 -30.93
CA LEU A 1 4.04 10.84 -30.79
C LEU A 1 3.54 10.22 -29.48
N ILE A 2 3.76 10.85 -28.34
CA ILE A 2 3.42 10.30 -26.99
C ILE A 2 1.89 10.10 -26.82
N ARG A 3 1.03 11.02 -27.32
CA ARG A 3 -0.44 10.83 -27.25
C ARG A 3 -0.93 9.67 -28.11
N ARG A 4 -0.37 9.47 -29.31
CA ARG A 4 -0.74 8.35 -30.20
C ARG A 4 -0.27 7.00 -29.64
N GLN A 5 0.93 6.93 -29.06
CA GLN A 5 1.43 5.71 -28.41
C GLN A 5 0.58 5.33 -27.20
N ARG A 6 0.19 6.29 -26.33
CA ARG A 6 -0.74 6.00 -25.23
C ARG A 6 -2.09 5.47 -25.69
N GLN A 7 -2.67 6.03 -26.75
CA GLN A 7 -3.95 5.55 -27.28
C GLN A 7 -3.86 4.17 -27.91
N MET A 8 -2.74 3.79 -28.54
CA MET A 8 -2.53 2.44 -29.08
C MET A 8 -2.36 1.43 -27.94
N CYS A 9 -1.54 1.71 -26.94
CA CYS A 9 -1.35 0.83 -25.78
C CYS A 9 -2.65 0.58 -25.00
N ILE A 10 -3.54 1.56 -24.91
CA ILE A 10 -4.84 1.40 -24.25
C ILE A 10 -5.76 0.46 -25.03
N ARG A 11 -5.86 0.59 -26.37
CA ARG A 11 -6.76 -0.22 -27.21
C ARG A 11 -6.40 -1.70 -27.24
N ASP A 12 -5.11 -2.02 -27.23
CA ASP A 12 -4.60 -3.38 -27.35
C ASP A 12 -4.34 -4.04 -25.99
N SER A 13 -4.44 -3.27 -24.90
CA SER A 13 -4.18 -3.77 -23.55
C SER A 13 -5.20 -4.83 -23.12
N PRO A 14 -4.74 -5.95 -22.55
CA PRO A 14 -5.59 -6.99 -22.00
C PRO A 14 -6.62 -6.48 -20.98
N TYR A 15 -6.31 -5.37 -20.26
CA TYR A 15 -7.19 -4.85 -19.24
C TYR A 15 -8.54 -4.34 -19.79
N VAL A 16 -8.57 -3.79 -21.00
CA VAL A 16 -9.82 -3.34 -21.61
C VAL A 16 -10.79 -4.50 -21.78
N LYS A 17 -10.28 -5.65 -22.20
CA LYS A 17 -11.07 -6.89 -22.31
C LYS A 17 -11.49 -7.41 -20.94
N ALA A 18 -10.58 -7.39 -19.96
CA ALA A 18 -10.88 -7.81 -18.60
C ALA A 18 -12.00 -6.96 -17.99
N LEU A 19 -11.89 -5.63 -18.10
CA LEU A 19 -12.87 -4.69 -17.55
C LEU A 19 -14.24 -4.79 -18.28
N TYR A 20 -14.25 -4.89 -19.60
CA TYR A 20 -15.48 -5.06 -20.37
C TYR A 20 -16.26 -6.31 -19.91
N TRP A 21 -15.57 -7.44 -19.84
CA TRP A 21 -16.22 -8.69 -19.43
C TRP A 21 -16.50 -8.76 -17.93
N HIS A 22 -15.75 -8.03 -17.11
CA HIS A 22 -16.15 -7.83 -15.73
C HIS A 22 -17.50 -7.10 -15.64
N ARG A 23 -17.73 -6.01 -16.39
CA ARG A 23 -19.01 -5.30 -16.42
C ARG A 23 -20.17 -6.24 -16.79
N VAL A 24 -19.98 -7.09 -17.81
CA VAL A 24 -20.98 -8.10 -18.20
C VAL A 24 -21.21 -9.12 -17.06
N ALA A 25 -20.15 -9.61 -16.45
CA ALA A 25 -20.26 -10.58 -15.35
C ALA A 25 -20.89 -9.96 -14.09
N HIS A 26 -20.61 -8.70 -13.80
CA HIS A 26 -21.18 -7.95 -12.70
C HIS A 26 -22.71 -7.78 -12.82
N GLU A 27 -23.20 -7.47 -14.02
CA GLU A 27 -24.66 -7.40 -14.26
C GLU A 27 -25.36 -8.74 -14.05
N LEU A 28 -24.74 -9.87 -14.43
CA LEU A 28 -25.26 -11.20 -14.15
C LEU A 28 -25.20 -11.50 -12.64
N TYR A 29 -24.14 -11.11 -11.97
CA TYR A 29 -23.99 -11.28 -10.54
C TYR A 29 -25.09 -10.56 -9.76
N LYS A 30 -25.41 -9.32 -10.14
CA LYS A 30 -26.52 -8.53 -9.54
C LYS A 30 -27.89 -9.18 -9.75
N LYS A 31 -28.07 -9.91 -10.85
CA LYS A 31 -29.31 -10.68 -11.13
C LYS A 31 -29.36 -12.04 -10.41
N GLY A 32 -28.38 -12.39 -9.56
CA GLY A 32 -28.30 -13.66 -8.87
C GLY A 32 -27.78 -14.83 -9.74
N GLU A 33 -27.36 -14.57 -10.98
CA GLU A 33 -26.83 -15.58 -11.90
C GLU A 33 -25.35 -15.88 -11.62
N PHE A 34 -25.03 -16.25 -10.39
CA PHE A 34 -23.66 -16.37 -9.88
C PHE A 34 -22.78 -17.33 -10.70
N TYR A 35 -23.34 -18.48 -11.09
CA TYR A 35 -22.58 -19.45 -11.88
C TYR A 35 -22.14 -18.88 -13.24
N LYS A 36 -23.06 -18.24 -13.98
CA LYS A 36 -22.75 -17.65 -15.28
C LYS A 36 -21.76 -16.50 -15.14
N ALA A 37 -21.96 -15.64 -14.13
CA ALA A 37 -21.05 -14.54 -13.81
C ALA A 37 -19.62 -15.05 -13.54
N ARG A 38 -19.49 -16.09 -12.68
CA ARG A 38 -18.20 -16.69 -12.34
C ARG A 38 -17.53 -17.36 -13.54
N LYS A 39 -18.29 -18.07 -14.38
CA LYS A 39 -17.76 -18.68 -15.61
C LYS A 39 -17.15 -17.65 -16.57
N ILE A 40 -17.80 -16.50 -16.76
CA ILE A 40 -17.28 -15.39 -17.56
C ILE A 40 -16.01 -14.83 -16.92
N SER A 41 -16.05 -14.47 -15.65
CA SER A 41 -14.91 -13.94 -14.91
C SER A 41 -13.68 -14.84 -15.04
N GLN A 42 -13.80 -16.12 -14.76
CA GLN A 42 -12.69 -17.08 -14.85
C GLN A 42 -12.16 -17.29 -16.27
N LYS A 43 -13.06 -17.29 -17.29
CA LYS A 43 -12.64 -17.36 -18.68
C LYS A 43 -11.72 -16.20 -19.04
N TRP A 44 -12.06 -14.99 -18.60
CA TRP A 44 -11.29 -13.79 -18.96
C TRP A 44 -10.07 -13.61 -18.07
N ALA A 45 -10.09 -14.03 -16.83
CA ALA A 45 -8.90 -14.11 -16.00
C ALA A 45 -7.80 -14.95 -16.65
N ARG A 46 -8.16 -16.16 -17.17
CA ARG A 46 -7.21 -17.01 -17.89
C ARG A 46 -6.69 -16.40 -19.21
N LYS A 47 -7.50 -15.59 -19.89
CA LYS A 47 -7.09 -14.97 -21.18
C LYS A 47 -6.25 -13.71 -21.01
N THR A 48 -6.44 -12.98 -19.91
CA THR A 48 -5.83 -11.65 -19.70
C THR A 48 -4.77 -11.64 -18.61
N GLY A 49 -4.73 -12.66 -17.74
CA GLY A 49 -3.91 -12.68 -16.54
C GLY A 49 -4.42 -11.72 -15.44
N ILE A 50 -5.65 -11.18 -15.59
CA ILE A 50 -6.28 -10.24 -14.66
C ILE A 50 -7.52 -10.90 -14.08
N GLU A 51 -7.52 -11.18 -12.78
CA GLU A 51 -8.66 -11.76 -12.08
C GLU A 51 -9.48 -10.65 -11.41
N ILE A 52 -10.74 -10.50 -11.82
CA ILE A 52 -11.71 -9.61 -11.19
C ILE A 52 -12.94 -10.44 -10.80
N HIS A 53 -13.25 -10.46 -9.50
CA HIS A 53 -14.45 -11.15 -9.04
C HIS A 53 -15.71 -10.40 -9.54
N PRO A 54 -16.77 -11.10 -10.00
CA PRO A 54 -17.98 -10.46 -10.52
C PRO A 54 -18.69 -9.54 -9.52
N GLY A 55 -18.54 -9.82 -8.22
CA GLY A 55 -19.12 -9.00 -7.13
C GLY A 55 -18.42 -7.66 -6.91
N ALA A 56 -17.18 -7.49 -7.37
CA ALA A 56 -16.43 -6.26 -7.20
C ALA A 56 -17.14 -5.06 -7.85
N GLN A 57 -17.15 -3.92 -7.16
CA GLN A 57 -17.70 -2.67 -7.65
C GLN A 57 -16.56 -1.78 -8.14
N ILE A 58 -16.63 -1.29 -9.38
CA ILE A 58 -15.55 -0.51 -10.00
C ILE A 58 -16.14 0.74 -10.62
N GLY A 59 -15.65 1.90 -10.22
CA GLY A 59 -16.03 3.22 -10.70
C GLY A 59 -15.59 3.50 -12.14
N GLU A 60 -15.67 4.79 -12.52
CA GLU A 60 -15.26 5.29 -13.83
C GLU A 60 -13.76 5.62 -13.88
N GLY A 61 -13.17 5.65 -15.09
CA GLY A 61 -11.77 6.01 -15.27
C GLY A 61 -10.77 5.01 -14.66
N PHE A 62 -11.23 3.82 -14.24
CA PHE A 62 -10.37 2.77 -13.71
C PHE A 62 -9.39 2.29 -14.79
N PHE A 63 -8.10 2.23 -14.43
CA PHE A 63 -7.02 1.86 -15.35
C PHE A 63 -6.12 0.79 -14.72
N ILE A 64 -5.73 -0.20 -15.52
CA ILE A 64 -4.71 -1.20 -15.13
C ILE A 64 -3.58 -1.13 -16.15
N ASP A 65 -2.38 -0.82 -15.66
CA ASP A 65 -1.18 -0.84 -16.48
C ASP A 65 -0.47 -2.20 -16.38
N HIS A 66 -0.06 -2.76 -17.50
CA HIS A 66 0.49 -4.12 -17.66
C HIS A 66 -0.46 -5.25 -17.22
N GLY A 67 -1.02 -5.22 -16.05
CA GLY A 67 -2.15 -5.99 -15.54
C GLY A 67 -1.89 -7.44 -15.15
N HIS A 68 -0.82 -8.08 -15.60
CA HIS A 68 -0.59 -9.49 -15.30
C HIS A 68 -0.50 -9.75 -13.79
N GLY A 69 -1.25 -10.75 -13.30
CA GLY A 69 -1.28 -11.13 -11.89
C GLY A 69 -2.07 -10.17 -10.97
N VAL A 70 -2.86 -9.25 -11.53
CA VAL A 70 -3.81 -8.46 -10.74
C VAL A 70 -4.95 -9.35 -10.26
N VAL A 71 -5.28 -9.25 -8.96
CA VAL A 71 -6.39 -9.96 -8.33
C VAL A 71 -7.28 -8.98 -7.58
N ILE A 72 -8.56 -8.91 -7.93
CA ILE A 72 -9.56 -8.07 -7.29
C ILE A 72 -10.66 -8.95 -6.69
N GLY A 73 -10.76 -8.96 -5.36
CA GLY A 73 -11.68 -9.80 -4.59
C GLY A 73 -13.14 -9.35 -4.64
N GLU A 74 -14.01 -10.20 -4.19
CA GLU A 74 -15.47 -10.12 -4.32
C GLU A 74 -16.10 -8.84 -3.79
N THR A 75 -15.77 -8.46 -2.56
CA THR A 75 -16.37 -7.30 -1.88
C THR A 75 -15.53 -6.03 -2.00
N THR A 76 -14.59 -6.00 -2.97
CA THR A 76 -13.80 -4.81 -3.26
C THR A 76 -14.68 -3.71 -3.82
N ILE A 77 -14.44 -2.48 -3.35
CA ILE A 77 -15.05 -1.26 -3.89
C ILE A 77 -13.91 -0.39 -4.41
N ILE A 78 -13.98 0.02 -5.67
CA ILE A 78 -13.01 0.89 -6.33
C ILE A 78 -13.74 2.14 -6.81
N GLY A 79 -13.27 3.28 -6.39
CA GLY A 79 -13.77 4.60 -6.80
C GLY A 79 -13.37 4.97 -8.23
N ASN A 80 -13.39 6.27 -8.51
CA ASN A 80 -13.11 6.80 -9.84
C ASN A 80 -11.62 7.11 -10.04
N ASN A 81 -11.15 7.01 -11.30
CA ASN A 81 -9.77 7.35 -11.69
C ASN A 81 -8.69 6.60 -10.91
N VAL A 82 -8.96 5.39 -10.48
CA VAL A 82 -8.00 4.54 -9.78
C VAL A 82 -7.09 3.85 -10.77
N THR A 83 -5.79 3.81 -10.47
CA THR A 83 -4.77 3.14 -11.29
C THR A 83 -4.14 1.99 -10.52
N LEU A 84 -4.13 0.80 -11.10
CA LEU A 84 -3.41 -0.36 -10.60
C LEU A 84 -2.29 -0.76 -11.57
N TYR A 85 -1.22 -1.30 -11.03
CA TYR A 85 -0.14 -1.93 -11.79
C TYR A 85 -0.17 -3.45 -11.66
N GLN A 86 0.68 -4.13 -12.43
CA GLN A 86 0.79 -5.60 -12.42
C GLN A 86 1.04 -6.16 -11.02
N GLY A 87 0.50 -7.36 -10.77
CA GLY A 87 0.71 -8.10 -9.53
C GLY A 87 0.02 -7.53 -8.28
N VAL A 88 -0.78 -6.47 -8.42
CA VAL A 88 -1.56 -5.91 -7.31
C VAL A 88 -2.63 -6.90 -6.86
N THR A 89 -2.77 -7.07 -5.55
CA THR A 89 -3.84 -7.87 -4.94
C THR A 89 -4.69 -6.99 -4.04
N LEU A 90 -5.99 -6.96 -4.30
CA LEU A 90 -7.02 -6.42 -3.42
C LEU A 90 -7.75 -7.60 -2.79
N GLY A 91 -7.22 -8.10 -1.65
CA GLY A 91 -7.55 -9.37 -1.04
C GLY A 91 -8.24 -9.25 0.32
N GLY A 92 -8.80 -10.35 0.78
CA GLY A 92 -9.28 -10.51 2.16
C GLY A 92 -8.25 -11.17 3.05
N THR A 93 -8.45 -11.12 4.38
CA THR A 93 -7.59 -11.78 5.38
C THR A 93 -8.01 -13.24 5.64
N GLY A 94 -9.11 -13.72 5.06
CA GLY A 94 -9.55 -15.11 5.09
C GLY A 94 -10.50 -15.50 6.23
N ASN A 95 -10.58 -14.71 7.31
CA ASN A 95 -11.37 -15.06 8.49
C ASN A 95 -12.70 -14.31 8.62
N GLU A 96 -13.01 -13.40 7.70
CA GLU A 96 -14.16 -12.52 7.79
C GLU A 96 -15.28 -12.93 6.84
N THR A 97 -16.52 -12.88 7.32
CA THR A 97 -17.73 -12.98 6.52
C THR A 97 -18.25 -11.60 6.13
N GLY A 98 -18.85 -11.45 4.94
CA GLY A 98 -19.34 -10.15 4.45
C GLY A 98 -18.25 -9.29 3.78
N LYS A 99 -18.15 -8.03 4.17
CA LYS A 99 -17.14 -7.09 3.65
C LYS A 99 -15.77 -7.46 4.18
N ARG A 100 -14.92 -8.06 3.32
CA ARG A 100 -13.59 -8.57 3.67
C ARG A 100 -12.48 -8.11 2.73
N HIS A 101 -12.83 -7.38 1.69
CA HIS A 101 -11.87 -6.82 0.71
C HIS A 101 -11.84 -5.29 0.82
N PRO A 102 -10.77 -4.64 0.39
CA PRO A 102 -10.58 -3.22 0.60
C PRO A 102 -11.58 -2.34 -0.18
N THR A 103 -11.71 -1.12 0.33
CA THR A 103 -12.31 0.02 -0.37
C THR A 103 -11.20 0.96 -0.82
N ILE A 104 -11.13 1.23 -2.11
CA ILE A 104 -10.17 2.13 -2.73
C ILE A 104 -10.94 3.37 -3.17
N GLU A 105 -10.63 4.51 -2.58
CA GLU A 105 -11.28 5.77 -2.93
C GLU A 105 -10.75 6.37 -4.24
N ASP A 106 -11.27 7.54 -4.64
CA ASP A 106 -10.97 8.18 -5.91
C ASP A 106 -9.48 8.60 -6.04
N ASN A 107 -8.99 8.57 -7.28
CA ASN A 107 -7.65 9.01 -7.67
C ASN A 107 -6.49 8.28 -6.96
N VAL A 108 -6.73 7.08 -6.43
CA VAL A 108 -5.69 6.27 -5.79
C VAL A 108 -4.84 5.57 -6.85
N MET A 109 -3.54 5.51 -6.60
CA MET A 109 -2.58 4.74 -7.39
C MET A 109 -1.96 3.63 -6.54
N ILE A 110 -2.01 2.38 -7.03
CA ILE A 110 -1.41 1.22 -6.38
C ILE A 110 -0.36 0.62 -7.30
N SER A 111 0.90 0.73 -6.88
CA SER A 111 2.06 0.34 -7.69
C SER A 111 2.25 -1.18 -7.74
N SER A 112 3.18 -1.60 -8.59
CA SER A 112 3.41 -3.01 -8.94
C SER A 112 3.65 -3.91 -7.72
N GLY A 113 3.01 -5.08 -7.71
CA GLY A 113 3.20 -6.10 -6.69
C GLY A 113 2.64 -5.77 -5.31
N ALA A 114 2.05 -4.58 -5.09
CA ALA A 114 1.47 -4.22 -3.80
C ALA A 114 0.28 -5.10 -3.42
N LYS A 115 0.14 -5.38 -2.13
CA LYS A 115 -0.95 -6.17 -1.55
C LYS A 115 -1.74 -5.28 -0.59
N VAL A 116 -3.03 -5.16 -0.81
CA VAL A 116 -3.96 -4.45 0.08
C VAL A 116 -4.95 -5.48 0.61
N LEU A 117 -4.89 -5.76 1.90
CA LEU A 117 -5.54 -6.93 2.49
C LEU A 117 -6.47 -6.53 3.65
N GLY A 118 -7.68 -7.08 3.63
CA GLY A 118 -8.70 -6.84 4.64
C GLY A 118 -9.76 -5.83 4.21
N SER A 119 -10.75 -5.58 5.08
CA SER A 119 -11.83 -4.62 4.86
C SER A 119 -11.41 -3.17 5.16
N ILE A 120 -10.20 -2.81 4.76
CA ILE A 120 -9.58 -1.51 4.98
C ILE A 120 -9.93 -0.51 3.90
N THR A 121 -9.76 0.78 4.21
CA THR A 121 -9.98 1.89 3.28
C THR A 121 -8.67 2.57 2.90
N ILE A 122 -8.45 2.73 1.60
CA ILE A 122 -7.37 3.56 1.07
C ILE A 122 -7.97 4.89 0.65
N GLY A 123 -7.64 5.93 1.41
CA GLY A 123 -8.20 7.27 1.23
C GLY A 123 -7.81 7.92 -0.10
N LYS A 124 -8.65 8.82 -0.59
CA LYS A 124 -8.52 9.50 -1.89
C LYS A 124 -7.14 10.12 -2.10
N ASN A 125 -6.72 10.18 -3.37
CA ASN A 125 -5.45 10.76 -3.81
C ASN A 125 -4.19 10.07 -3.23
N SER A 126 -4.35 8.92 -2.56
CA SER A 126 -3.22 8.22 -1.94
C SER A 126 -2.45 7.37 -2.96
N LYS A 127 -1.20 7.08 -2.63
CA LYS A 127 -0.28 6.28 -3.43
C LYS A 127 0.28 5.14 -2.60
N ILE A 128 0.17 3.93 -3.10
CA ILE A 128 0.77 2.74 -2.49
C ILE A 128 2.01 2.35 -3.29
N GLY A 129 3.15 2.33 -2.63
CA GLY A 129 4.44 2.01 -3.24
C GLY A 129 4.53 0.55 -3.71
N ALA A 130 5.44 0.28 -4.63
CA ALA A 130 5.64 -1.05 -5.18
C ALA A 130 6.04 -2.05 -4.09
N GLY A 131 5.50 -3.28 -4.16
CA GLY A 131 5.79 -4.35 -3.22
C GLY A 131 5.26 -4.15 -1.79
N SER A 132 4.56 -3.06 -1.51
CA SER A 132 4.02 -2.78 -0.17
C SER A 132 2.90 -3.74 0.23
N VAL A 133 2.81 -4.06 1.53
CA VAL A 133 1.73 -4.86 2.11
C VAL A 133 0.94 -4.00 3.09
N VAL A 134 -0.26 -3.58 2.70
CA VAL A 134 -1.11 -2.68 3.48
C VAL A 134 -2.23 -3.50 4.14
N VAL A 135 -2.30 -3.41 5.46
CA VAL A 135 -3.24 -4.17 6.30
C VAL A 135 -4.01 -3.27 7.28
N SER A 136 -3.89 -1.94 7.13
CA SER A 136 -4.58 -0.93 7.93
C SER A 136 -5.07 0.21 7.05
N ASP A 137 -6.04 0.97 7.55
CA ASP A 137 -6.57 2.14 6.86
C ASP A 137 -5.48 3.15 6.52
N VAL A 138 -5.62 3.77 5.34
CA VAL A 138 -4.70 4.81 4.84
C VAL A 138 -5.47 6.12 4.73
N PRO A 139 -5.03 7.18 5.42
CA PRO A 139 -5.63 8.51 5.30
C PRO A 139 -5.57 9.05 3.86
N PRO A 140 -6.46 9.97 3.47
CA PRO A 140 -6.37 10.65 2.18
C PRO A 140 -5.02 11.36 1.97
N ASN A 141 -4.66 11.60 0.70
CA ASN A 141 -3.45 12.31 0.28
C ASN A 141 -2.14 11.70 0.81
N SER A 142 -2.12 10.40 1.10
CA SER A 142 -0.99 9.73 1.73
C SER A 142 -0.16 8.92 0.75
N THR A 143 1.12 8.75 1.08
CA THR A 143 1.99 7.78 0.42
C THR A 143 2.39 6.69 1.43
N VAL A 144 2.16 5.44 1.05
CA VAL A 144 2.45 4.26 1.88
C VAL A 144 3.51 3.40 1.22
N VAL A 145 4.49 2.94 1.98
CA VAL A 145 5.53 2.03 1.49
C VAL A 145 5.88 0.98 2.55
N GLY A 146 6.43 -0.14 2.11
CA GLY A 146 7.06 -1.18 2.96
C GLY A 146 6.17 -2.35 3.32
N VAL A 147 6.72 -3.25 4.12
CA VAL A 147 6.10 -4.48 4.64
C VAL A 147 6.40 -4.60 6.14
N PRO A 148 5.40 -4.33 7.02
CA PRO A 148 4.07 -3.80 6.74
C PRO A 148 4.11 -2.36 6.23
N GLY A 149 3.10 -1.98 5.41
CA GLY A 149 3.01 -0.64 4.82
C GLY A 149 2.82 0.46 5.87
N LYS A 150 3.69 1.47 5.86
CA LYS A 150 3.60 2.65 6.73
C LYS A 150 3.39 3.91 5.91
N VAL A 151 2.62 4.86 6.44
CA VAL A 151 2.47 6.19 5.83
C VAL A 151 3.77 6.97 6.00
N VAL A 152 4.43 7.29 4.89
CA VAL A 152 5.69 8.05 4.88
C VAL A 152 5.50 9.51 4.46
N LYS A 153 4.37 9.82 3.82
CA LYS A 153 4.01 11.18 3.39
C LYS A 153 2.49 11.37 3.50
N GLN A 154 2.05 12.52 3.99
CA GLN A 154 0.65 12.91 4.05
C GLN A 154 0.52 14.41 3.71
N ASP A 155 -0.51 14.78 2.92
CA ASP A 155 -0.78 16.16 2.46
C ASP A 155 0.43 16.90 1.85
N GLY A 156 1.31 16.14 1.19
CA GLY A 156 2.54 16.68 0.60
C GLY A 156 3.72 16.79 1.56
N GLU A 157 3.50 16.65 2.87
CA GLU A 157 4.55 16.69 3.88
C GLU A 157 4.99 15.29 4.31
N ARG A 158 6.23 15.12 4.70
CA ARG A 158 6.74 13.86 5.25
C ARG A 158 6.30 13.69 6.70
N VAL A 159 5.76 12.54 7.03
CA VAL A 159 5.29 12.19 8.38
C VAL A 159 6.47 11.99 9.34
N ASN A 160 7.68 11.73 8.83
CA ASN A 160 8.93 11.76 9.60
C ASN A 160 10.00 12.54 8.81
N ARG A 161 10.73 13.44 9.50
CA ARG A 161 11.76 14.30 8.92
C ARG A 161 12.95 13.49 8.37
N ILE A 162 12.85 13.03 7.14
CA ILE A 162 14.02 12.67 6.34
C ILE A 162 13.90 13.47 5.04
N GLN A 163 14.97 14.18 4.71
CA GLN A 163 15.02 15.20 3.65
C GLN A 163 14.63 14.64 2.27
N SER A 164 13.98 15.50 1.54
CA SER A 164 13.59 15.49 0.13
C SER A 164 14.29 14.48 -0.76
N ILE A 165 13.51 13.53 -1.30
CA ILE A 165 13.86 12.83 -2.52
C ILE A 165 12.60 12.74 -3.40
N VAL A 166 12.80 13.14 -4.66
CA VAL A 166 11.84 13.06 -5.77
C VAL A 166 11.30 11.62 -5.87
N LEU A 167 10.01 11.45 -6.15
CA LEU A 167 9.36 10.14 -6.39
C LEU A 167 9.95 9.45 -7.64
N ASP A 168 11.18 8.98 -7.50
CA ASP A 168 11.71 7.91 -8.31
C ASP A 168 11.32 6.58 -7.67
N GLN A 169 10.92 5.59 -8.46
CA GLN A 169 10.50 4.28 -7.92
C GLN A 169 11.64 3.54 -7.22
N ILE A 170 12.86 4.07 -7.31
CA ILE A 170 14.10 3.49 -6.80
C ILE A 170 14.41 3.96 -5.37
N ASP A 171 13.87 5.12 -4.93
CA ASP A 171 14.29 5.79 -3.69
C ASP A 171 13.12 5.99 -2.71
N LEU A 172 12.37 4.92 -2.45
CA LEU A 172 11.30 4.93 -1.45
C LEU A 172 11.91 4.69 -0.05
N PRO A 173 11.59 5.53 0.96
CA PRO A 173 12.09 5.33 2.32
C PRO A 173 11.60 3.98 2.85
N ASN A 174 12.54 3.16 3.30
CA ASN A 174 12.27 1.86 3.88
C ASN A 174 11.82 2.05 5.35
N PRO A 175 10.63 1.59 5.77
CA PRO A 175 10.20 1.69 7.16
C PRO A 175 11.15 1.03 8.16
N VAL A 176 11.87 -0.02 7.76
CA VAL A 176 12.85 -0.71 8.62
C VAL A 176 14.06 0.19 8.89
N ASP A 177 14.57 0.91 7.88
CA ASP A 177 15.68 1.84 8.06
C ASP A 177 15.29 2.99 8.98
N MET A 178 14.04 3.47 8.90
CA MET A 178 13.50 4.49 9.81
C MET A 178 13.43 4.00 11.26
N ASP A 179 13.01 2.75 11.48
CA ASP A 179 12.97 2.14 12.82
C ASP A 179 14.40 1.92 13.35
N ILE A 180 15.36 1.51 12.52
CA ILE A 180 16.78 1.38 12.86
C ILE A 180 17.39 2.73 13.27
N GLU A 181 17.15 3.80 12.51
CA GLU A 181 17.63 5.13 12.84
C GLU A 181 17.06 5.66 14.16
N LYS A 182 15.76 5.38 14.43
CA LYS A 182 15.13 5.73 15.70
C LYS A 182 15.79 5.01 16.86
N LEU A 183 15.98 3.69 16.74
CA LEU A 183 16.64 2.87 17.76
C LEU A 183 18.10 3.28 17.98
N ALA A 184 18.82 3.64 16.91
CA ALA A 184 20.20 4.13 17.01
C ALA A 184 20.28 5.46 17.80
N ARG A 185 19.31 6.36 17.59
CA ARG A 185 19.21 7.64 18.32
C ARG A 185 18.90 7.40 19.81
N GLU A 186 17.88 6.59 20.11
CA GLU A 186 17.53 6.24 21.49
C GLU A 186 18.71 5.57 22.22
N ASN A 187 19.45 4.71 21.52
CA ASN A 187 20.65 4.04 22.07
C ASN A 187 21.77 5.05 22.35
N ALA A 188 21.97 6.06 21.49
CA ALA A 188 22.94 7.11 21.72
C ALA A 188 22.60 7.98 22.95
N GLU A 189 21.33 8.34 23.11
CA GLU A 189 20.83 9.09 24.27
C GLU A 189 21.01 8.30 25.58
N LEU A 190 20.70 7.00 25.57
CA LEU A 190 20.90 6.11 26.70
C LEU A 190 22.38 5.98 27.09
N ARG A 191 23.28 5.86 26.11
CA ARG A 191 24.74 5.83 26.37
C ARG A 191 25.24 7.13 26.99
N GLN A 192 24.81 8.26 26.49
CA GLN A 192 25.17 9.57 27.06
C GLN A 192 24.66 9.73 28.50
N ALA A 193 23.43 9.32 28.78
CA ALA A 193 22.89 9.33 30.13
C ALA A 193 23.68 8.41 31.10
N LEU A 194 24.05 7.21 30.62
CA LEU A 194 24.87 6.27 31.36
C LEU A 194 26.26 6.80 31.68
N GLU A 195 26.95 7.41 30.72
CA GLU A 195 28.26 8.04 30.89
C GLU A 195 28.19 9.17 31.93
N THR A 196 27.14 9.99 31.87
CA THR A 196 26.89 11.06 32.83
C THR A 196 26.68 10.48 34.21
N PHE A 197 25.89 9.42 34.37
CA PHE A 197 25.64 8.74 35.63
C PHE A 197 26.93 8.14 36.21
N ILE A 198 27.74 7.46 35.42
CA ILE A 198 29.03 6.88 35.82
C ILE A 198 29.98 7.99 36.30
N THR A 199 30.06 9.11 35.59
CA THR A 199 30.93 10.24 35.96
C THR A 199 30.51 10.86 37.26
N VAL A 200 29.20 11.07 37.49
CA VAL A 200 28.67 11.60 38.77
C VAL A 200 28.90 10.61 39.92
N SER A 201 28.66 9.31 39.73
CA SER A 201 28.93 8.28 40.72
C SER A 201 30.41 8.22 41.09
N TYR A 202 31.31 8.32 40.12
CA TYR A 202 32.76 8.28 40.34
C TYR A 202 33.25 9.52 41.13
N THR A 203 32.71 10.69 40.83
CA THR A 203 33.03 11.94 41.57
C THR A 203 32.51 11.88 42.98
N HIS A 204 31.34 11.31 43.23
CA HIS A 204 30.79 11.12 44.58
C HIS A 204 31.63 10.14 45.44
N LEU A 205 32.06 9.01 44.87
CA LEU A 205 32.92 8.03 45.54
C LEU A 205 34.27 8.65 45.93
N ARG A 206 34.89 9.42 45.01
CA ARG A 206 36.17 10.07 45.24
C ARG A 206 36.06 11.17 46.31
N ALA A 207 34.96 11.92 46.36
CA ALA A 207 34.72 12.93 47.41
C ALA A 207 34.56 12.27 48.79
N HIS A 208 33.98 11.07 48.86
CA HIS A 208 33.82 10.31 50.11
C HIS A 208 35.16 9.77 50.63
N GLU A 209 36.04 9.29 49.76
CA GLU A 209 37.40 8.81 50.15
C GLU A 209 38.27 9.95 50.68
N THR A 210 38.16 11.17 50.08
CA THR A 210 38.95 12.33 50.56
C THR A 210 38.47 12.88 51.89
N SER A 211 37.20 12.64 52.31
CA SER A 211 36.67 13.08 53.59
C SER A 211 36.97 12.11 54.75
N LEU A 212 37.46 10.91 54.47
CA LEU A 212 37.84 9.92 55.47
C LEU A 212 39.33 10.02 55.91
N HIS A 213 40.11 10.91 55.25
CA HIS A 213 41.54 11.10 55.54
C HIS A 213 41.87 12.47 56.15
N LEU A 214 40.86 13.17 56.72
CA LEU A 214 40.99 14.35 57.58
C LEU A 214 40.43 14.04 58.96
#